data_1d1489becc39fc6ff299734f7ac012d4
#
_entry.id   1d1489becc39fc6ff299734f7ac012d4
#
_cell.length_a   1.000
_cell.length_b   1.000
_cell.length_c   1.000
_cell.angle_alpha   90.00
_cell.angle_beta   90.00
_cell.angle_gamma   90.00
#
_symmetry.space_group_name_H-M   'P 1'
#
loop_
_entity.id
_entity.type
_entity.pdbx_description
1 polymer ?
#
loop_
_entity_poly.entity_id
_entity_poly.type
_entity_poly.pdbx_seq_one_letter_code
_entity_poly.pdbx_strand_id
1 'polypeptide(L)'
;MKRKIISKIVLSLGLAFVLGSAITQVRGGSQASSAYSTSHQDEQFPVITIHSTGDVIRGKTGSFVLNMNPPVMFGGTYVNFSVSGTAIPGVDYVSLVSPAYIGQSGYGVIMVQTLPDPRAISLRQSYSVVVTLQPGPGYAVGEPSSAQMMIKP
;
A
#
# COMPACT_ATOMS: atom_id res chain seq x y z
N MET A 1 -14.84 -15.04 -40.25
CA MET A 1 -13.74 -14.36 -40.93
C MET A 1 -12.53 -14.31 -40.02
N LYS A 2 -11.49 -15.11 -40.30
CA LYS A 2 -10.27 -15.23 -39.52
C LYS A 2 -9.21 -14.28 -40.12
N ARG A 3 -8.67 -13.33 -39.39
CA ARG A 3 -7.49 -12.53 -39.81
C ARG A 3 -6.26 -13.07 -39.11
N LYS A 4 -5.36 -13.67 -39.90
CA LYS A 4 -3.99 -14.04 -39.54
C LYS A 4 -3.11 -12.77 -39.58
N ILE A 5 -2.39 -12.49 -38.51
CA ILE A 5 -1.31 -11.51 -38.50
C ILE A 5 0.00 -12.28 -38.63
N ILE A 6 0.69 -12.03 -39.73
CA ILE A 6 1.99 -12.64 -40.07
C ILE A 6 3.08 -11.70 -39.48
N SER A 7 3.87 -12.23 -38.57
CA SER A 7 5.08 -11.57 -38.05
C SER A 7 6.22 -11.75 -39.05
N LYS A 8 6.79 -10.64 -39.53
CA LYS A 8 7.97 -10.63 -40.38
C LYS A 8 9.23 -10.60 -39.51
N ILE A 9 9.97 -11.70 -39.56
CA ILE A 9 11.34 -11.80 -39.02
C ILE A 9 12.26 -11.20 -40.07
N VAL A 10 12.98 -10.14 -39.72
CA VAL A 10 14.06 -9.57 -40.54
C VAL A 10 15.37 -10.15 -40.01
N LEU A 11 15.94 -11.04 -40.81
CA LEU A 11 17.26 -11.60 -40.62
C LEU A 11 18.28 -10.67 -41.29
N SER A 12 19.13 -9.97 -40.55
CA SER A 12 20.23 -9.16 -41.07
C SER A 12 21.53 -9.94 -40.95
N LEU A 13 22.04 -10.34 -42.11
CA LEU A 13 23.31 -10.98 -42.29
C LEU A 13 24.36 -9.89 -42.51
N GLY A 14 25.28 -9.69 -41.58
CA GLY A 14 26.37 -8.71 -41.64
C GLY A 14 27.73 -9.41 -41.77
N LEU A 15 28.36 -9.13 -42.87
CA LEU A 15 29.60 -9.60 -43.47
C LEU A 15 30.83 -9.36 -42.58
N ALA A 16 31.66 -10.37 -42.44
CA ALA A 16 32.99 -10.32 -41.85
C ALA A 16 34.00 -9.60 -42.75
N PHE A 17 34.78 -8.70 -42.14
CA PHE A 17 36.02 -8.22 -42.77
C PHE A 17 37.19 -8.48 -41.82
N VAL A 18 38.03 -9.42 -42.21
CA VAL A 18 39.34 -9.71 -41.62
C VAL A 18 40.37 -8.92 -42.37
N LEU A 19 41.12 -8.06 -41.70
CA LEU A 19 42.44 -7.63 -42.14
C LEU A 19 43.32 -7.41 -40.88
N GLY A 20 44.32 -8.22 -40.78
CA GLY A 20 45.30 -8.15 -39.74
C GLY A 20 46.34 -7.03 -39.95
N SER A 21 46.93 -6.58 -38.85
CA SER A 21 48.34 -6.14 -38.78
C SER A 21 48.77 -6.01 -37.32
N ALA A 22 49.69 -6.76 -36.99
CA ALA A 22 50.84 -6.75 -36.09
C ALA A 22 51.00 -5.58 -35.08
N ILE A 23 51.16 -6.03 -33.81
CA ILE A 23 52.22 -5.70 -32.83
C ILE A 23 52.35 -4.24 -32.38
N THR A 24 52.04 -4.00 -31.11
CA THR A 24 53.02 -3.44 -30.17
C THR A 24 52.53 -3.77 -28.73
N GLN A 25 53.32 -4.54 -27.98
CA GLN A 25 53.13 -4.73 -26.56
C GLN A 25 53.48 -3.43 -25.84
N VAL A 26 52.48 -2.83 -25.18
CA VAL A 26 52.70 -1.87 -24.10
C VAL A 26 52.23 -2.50 -22.83
N ARG A 27 53.18 -2.83 -22.00
CA ARG A 27 53.06 -3.25 -20.63
C ARG A 27 52.61 -2.02 -19.83
N GLY A 28 51.43 -2.05 -19.25
CA GLY A 28 51.01 -0.92 -18.44
C GLY A 28 49.63 -1.15 -17.82
N GLY A 29 49.60 -1.43 -16.52
CA GLY A 29 48.50 -1.12 -15.62
C GLY A 29 47.24 -1.96 -15.75
N SER A 30 47.14 -2.97 -14.90
CA SER A 30 45.87 -3.55 -14.51
C SER A 30 45.01 -2.43 -13.90
N GLN A 31 44.17 -1.82 -14.69
CA GLN A 31 43.02 -1.11 -14.18
C GLN A 31 41.96 -2.16 -13.86
N ALA A 32 41.87 -2.49 -12.58
CA ALA A 32 40.71 -3.17 -12.06
C ALA A 32 39.51 -2.27 -12.32
N SER A 33 38.77 -2.59 -13.38
CA SER A 33 37.46 -2.03 -13.62
C SER A 33 36.59 -2.50 -12.46
N SER A 34 36.48 -1.63 -11.44
CA SER A 34 35.51 -1.79 -10.38
C SER A 34 34.15 -1.73 -11.03
N ALA A 35 33.61 -2.90 -11.36
CA ALA A 35 32.20 -3.01 -11.71
C ALA A 35 31.42 -2.57 -10.48
N TYR A 36 30.96 -1.33 -10.47
CA TYR A 36 29.92 -0.91 -9.56
C TYR A 36 28.69 -1.74 -9.93
N SER A 37 28.52 -2.83 -9.22
CA SER A 37 27.22 -3.50 -9.16
C SER A 37 26.27 -2.49 -8.52
N THR A 38 25.55 -1.76 -9.35
CA THR A 38 24.36 -1.04 -8.94
C THR A 38 23.38 -2.15 -8.54
N SER A 39 23.41 -2.56 -7.27
CA SER A 39 22.33 -3.32 -6.70
C SER A 39 21.13 -2.38 -6.78
N HIS A 40 20.26 -2.58 -7.76
CA HIS A 40 18.89 -2.12 -7.66
C HIS A 40 18.36 -2.82 -6.39
N GLN A 41 18.41 -2.11 -5.26
CA GLN A 41 17.54 -2.44 -4.16
C GLN A 41 16.15 -2.21 -4.73
N ASP A 42 15.41 -3.28 -4.98
CA ASP A 42 13.99 -3.21 -5.17
C ASP A 42 13.47 -2.43 -3.95
N GLU A 43 13.06 -1.18 -4.17
CA GLU A 43 12.43 -0.38 -3.12
C GLU A 43 11.13 -1.08 -2.75
N GLN A 44 11.23 -1.98 -1.80
CA GLN A 44 10.09 -2.70 -1.28
C GLN A 44 9.29 -1.73 -0.42
N PHE A 45 8.19 -1.23 -0.97
CA PHE A 45 7.27 -0.40 -0.22
C PHE A 45 6.73 -1.14 1.00
N PRO A 46 6.59 -0.45 2.14
CA PRO A 46 5.95 -1.04 3.31
C PRO A 46 4.51 -1.45 2.97
N VAL A 47 4.13 -2.63 3.46
CA VAL A 47 2.78 -3.18 3.30
C VAL A 47 1.94 -2.79 4.49
N ILE A 48 0.75 -2.24 4.24
CA ILE A 48 -0.16 -1.76 5.28
C ILE A 48 -1.40 -2.64 5.33
N THR A 49 -1.75 -3.08 6.53
CA THR A 49 -2.95 -3.86 6.84
C THR A 49 -3.81 -3.15 7.87
N ILE A 50 -5.08 -3.53 7.99
CA ILE A 50 -6.03 -2.95 8.94
C ILE A 50 -6.80 -4.04 9.67
N HIS A 51 -7.07 -3.80 10.96
CA HIS A 51 -8.00 -4.64 11.73
C HIS A 51 -8.82 -3.80 12.70
N SER A 52 -10.00 -4.30 13.07
CA SER A 52 -10.85 -3.69 14.09
C SER A 52 -10.43 -4.17 15.47
N THR A 53 -10.53 -3.32 16.47
CA THR A 53 -10.36 -3.71 17.89
C THR A 53 -11.59 -4.40 18.48
N GLY A 54 -12.64 -4.57 17.68
CA GLY A 54 -13.90 -5.18 18.06
C GLY A 54 -15.08 -4.22 17.95
N ASP A 55 -16.25 -4.70 18.36
CA ASP A 55 -17.48 -3.92 18.35
C ASP A 55 -17.48 -2.86 19.44
N VAL A 56 -18.24 -1.78 19.24
CA VAL A 56 -18.34 -0.66 20.17
C VAL A 56 -19.79 -0.42 20.59
N ILE A 57 -20.00 -0.07 21.84
CA ILE A 57 -21.29 0.35 22.37
C ILE A 57 -21.47 1.84 22.11
N ARG A 58 -22.68 2.29 21.79
CA ARG A 58 -23.00 3.70 21.58
C ARG A 58 -22.55 4.58 22.74
N GLY A 59 -22.07 5.77 22.41
CA GLY A 59 -21.47 6.71 23.34
C GLY A 59 -20.07 6.35 23.80
N LYS A 60 -19.48 5.27 23.28
CA LYS A 60 -18.08 4.87 23.49
C LYS A 60 -17.27 5.08 22.21
N THR A 61 -15.95 4.98 22.36
CA THR A 61 -15.01 5.07 21.25
C THR A 61 -14.46 3.70 20.93
N GLY A 62 -14.61 3.28 19.67
CA GLY A 62 -13.94 2.12 19.10
C GLY A 62 -12.74 2.55 18.26
N SER A 63 -11.98 1.60 17.71
CA SER A 63 -10.85 1.94 16.84
C SER A 63 -10.56 0.86 15.81
N PHE A 64 -9.96 1.30 14.70
CA PHE A 64 -9.26 0.44 13.76
C PHE A 64 -7.76 0.68 13.93
N VAL A 65 -6.98 -0.38 13.88
CA VAL A 65 -5.53 -0.34 13.97
C VAL A 65 -4.94 -0.63 12.60
N LEU A 66 -4.02 0.22 12.20
CA LEU A 66 -3.22 0.09 10.99
C LEU A 66 -1.84 -0.46 11.38
N ASN A 67 -1.37 -1.46 10.65
CA ASN A 67 -0.03 -2.02 10.81
C ASN A 67 0.73 -1.84 9.51
N MET A 68 1.94 -1.34 9.60
CA MET A 68 2.88 -1.12 8.50
C MET A 68 4.11 -1.99 8.67
N ASN A 69 4.42 -2.83 7.69
CA ASN A 69 5.57 -3.73 7.71
C ASN A 69 6.33 -3.70 6.38
N PRO A 70 7.65 -3.43 6.40
CA PRO A 70 8.43 -2.96 7.54
C PRO A 70 8.03 -1.53 7.97
N PRO A 71 8.25 -1.13 9.23
CA PRO A 71 8.07 0.26 9.65
C PRO A 71 9.11 1.16 8.97
N VAL A 72 8.76 2.41 8.68
CA VAL A 72 9.70 3.37 8.09
C VAL A 72 10.65 3.93 9.15
N MET A 73 11.95 4.05 8.81
CA MET A 73 12.96 4.51 9.77
C MET A 73 12.85 5.99 10.12
N PHE A 74 12.31 6.82 9.20
CA PHE A 74 12.19 8.26 9.38
C PHE A 74 10.80 8.75 8.97
N GLY A 75 10.25 9.67 9.78
CA GLY A 75 8.92 10.21 9.53
C GLY A 75 7.82 9.20 9.79
N GLY A 76 6.83 9.19 8.94
CA GLY A 76 5.68 8.30 8.96
C GLY A 76 5.00 8.30 7.59
N THR A 77 3.87 7.59 7.49
CA THR A 77 3.15 7.44 6.23
C THR A 77 1.69 7.86 6.41
N TYR A 78 1.17 8.63 5.46
CA TYR A 78 -0.25 8.93 5.37
C TYR A 78 -0.95 7.91 4.49
N VAL A 79 -1.96 7.24 5.05
CA VAL A 79 -2.67 6.13 4.42
C VAL A 79 -4.07 6.55 4.06
N ASN A 80 -4.40 6.49 2.78
CA ASN A 80 -5.74 6.79 2.29
C ASN A 80 -6.70 5.64 2.64
N PHE A 81 -7.93 6.00 2.98
CA PHE A 81 -8.98 5.03 3.24
C PHE A 81 -10.35 5.58 2.83
N SER A 82 -11.28 4.67 2.58
CA SER A 82 -12.69 4.96 2.40
C SER A 82 -13.50 4.36 3.55
N VAL A 83 -14.67 4.94 3.81
CA VAL A 83 -15.58 4.47 4.84
C VAL A 83 -16.92 4.10 4.21
N SER A 84 -17.46 2.96 4.62
CA SER A 84 -18.77 2.45 4.19
C SER A 84 -19.46 1.73 5.36
N GLY A 85 -20.59 1.10 5.10
CA GLY A 85 -21.36 0.39 6.11
C GLY A 85 -22.78 0.95 6.24
N THR A 86 -23.50 0.51 7.27
CA THR A 86 -24.88 0.93 7.54
C THR A 86 -24.98 2.09 8.51
N ALA A 87 -23.90 2.37 9.26
CA ALA A 87 -23.80 3.54 10.14
C ALA A 87 -23.67 4.83 9.34
N ILE A 88 -24.33 5.88 9.76
CA ILE A 88 -24.37 7.18 9.08
C ILE A 88 -23.39 8.15 9.75
N PRO A 89 -22.37 8.68 9.01
CA PRO A 89 -21.46 9.69 9.53
C PRO A 89 -22.23 10.94 9.99
N GLY A 90 -21.84 11.50 11.14
CA GLY A 90 -22.50 12.66 11.74
C GLY A 90 -23.80 12.33 12.50
N VAL A 91 -24.32 11.11 12.40
CA VAL A 91 -25.51 10.63 13.12
C VAL A 91 -25.15 9.52 14.11
N ASP A 92 -24.48 8.47 13.63
CA ASP A 92 -24.09 7.31 14.43
C ASP A 92 -22.67 7.45 15.01
N TYR A 93 -21.81 8.15 14.32
CA TYR A 93 -20.42 8.40 14.73
C TYR A 93 -19.90 9.71 14.13
N VAL A 94 -18.85 10.27 14.74
CA VAL A 94 -18.16 11.44 14.21
C VAL A 94 -17.47 11.06 12.89
N SER A 95 -17.72 11.83 11.83
CA SER A 95 -17.18 11.54 10.49
C SER A 95 -15.66 11.33 10.52
N LEU A 96 -15.21 10.26 9.92
CA LEU A 96 -13.78 9.95 9.81
C LEU A 96 -13.18 10.73 8.64
N VAL A 97 -11.95 11.20 8.82
CA VAL A 97 -11.23 11.98 7.80
C VAL A 97 -10.03 11.18 7.31
N SER A 98 -9.95 10.97 6.00
CA SER A 98 -8.78 10.38 5.32
C SER A 98 -7.84 11.51 4.89
N PRO A 99 -6.49 11.30 4.93
CA PRO A 99 -5.78 10.08 5.30
C PRO A 99 -5.55 9.93 6.81
N ALA A 100 -5.26 8.69 7.25
CA ALA A 100 -4.77 8.37 8.58
C ALA A 100 -3.23 8.37 8.61
N TYR A 101 -2.65 8.73 9.76
CA TYR A 101 -1.20 8.75 9.92
C TYR A 101 -0.70 7.51 10.65
N ILE A 102 0.34 6.88 10.12
CA ILE A 102 1.12 5.82 10.76
C ILE A 102 2.50 6.38 11.08
N GLY A 103 2.88 6.36 12.35
CA GLY A 103 4.19 6.82 12.81
C GLY A 103 5.31 5.80 12.56
N GLN A 104 6.53 6.14 13.04
CA GLN A 104 7.73 5.30 12.93
C GLN A 104 7.60 3.94 13.62
N SER A 105 6.70 3.80 14.59
CA SER A 105 6.41 2.52 15.24
C SER A 105 5.79 1.48 14.32
N GLY A 106 5.34 1.88 13.12
CA GLY A 106 4.59 1.03 12.20
C GLY A 106 3.12 0.87 12.58
N TYR A 107 2.63 1.63 13.56
CA TYR A 107 1.24 1.59 14.02
C TYR A 107 0.54 2.93 13.85
N GLY A 108 -0.70 2.86 13.37
CA GLY A 108 -1.63 3.98 13.31
C GLY A 108 -3.00 3.57 13.86
N VAL A 109 -3.80 4.55 14.28
CA VAL A 109 -5.13 4.30 14.84
C VAL A 109 -6.14 5.26 14.21
N ILE A 110 -7.26 4.71 13.74
CA ILE A 110 -8.45 5.46 13.33
C ILE A 110 -9.48 5.31 14.44
N MET A 111 -9.75 6.39 15.16
CA MET A 111 -10.72 6.38 16.27
C MET A 111 -12.13 6.61 15.76
N VAL A 112 -13.07 5.76 16.16
CA VAL A 112 -14.50 5.87 15.85
C VAL A 112 -15.23 6.30 17.12
N GLN A 113 -15.44 7.60 17.26
CA GLN A 113 -16.23 8.14 18.36
C GLN A 113 -17.70 8.03 17.99
N THR A 114 -18.42 7.14 18.68
CA THR A 114 -19.87 6.94 18.44
C THR A 114 -20.69 8.04 19.11
N LEU A 115 -21.80 8.37 18.46
CA LEU A 115 -22.75 9.38 18.94
C LEU A 115 -23.98 8.70 19.58
N PRO A 116 -24.58 9.28 20.61
CA PRO A 116 -25.82 8.81 21.14
C PRO A 116 -26.95 8.97 20.10
N ASP A 117 -27.65 7.90 19.79
CA ASP A 117 -28.85 7.93 18.95
C ASP A 117 -30.03 7.27 19.66
N PRO A 118 -31.02 8.05 20.13
CA PRO A 118 -32.20 7.51 20.83
C PRO A 118 -32.98 6.52 19.97
N ARG A 119 -32.98 6.68 18.65
CA ARG A 119 -33.70 5.79 17.72
C ARG A 119 -33.09 4.39 17.73
N ALA A 120 -31.76 4.31 17.68
CA ALA A 120 -31.05 3.02 17.69
C ALA A 120 -31.23 2.27 19.01
N ILE A 121 -31.30 2.99 20.13
CA ILE A 121 -31.56 2.41 21.45
C ILE A 121 -32.97 1.79 21.51
N SER A 122 -33.99 2.54 21.02
CA SER A 122 -35.37 2.06 21.00
C SER A 122 -35.59 0.87 20.08
N LEU A 123 -34.92 0.86 18.93
CA LEU A 123 -34.99 -0.22 17.94
C LEU A 123 -34.05 -1.40 18.24
N ARG A 124 -33.14 -1.27 19.20
CA ARG A 124 -32.09 -2.23 19.51
C ARG A 124 -31.28 -2.66 18.27
N GLN A 125 -31.03 -1.70 17.39
CA GLN A 125 -30.40 -1.96 16.11
C GLN A 125 -28.91 -1.65 16.17
N SER A 126 -28.10 -2.55 15.61
CA SER A 126 -26.67 -2.36 15.42
C SER A 126 -26.37 -1.88 14.00
N TYR A 127 -25.36 -1.01 13.85
CA TYR A 127 -24.95 -0.47 12.57
C TYR A 127 -23.48 -0.75 12.33
N SER A 128 -23.08 -1.02 11.09
CA SER A 128 -21.70 -1.33 10.72
C SER A 128 -20.95 -0.09 10.25
N VAL A 129 -19.68 0.01 10.63
CA VAL A 129 -18.67 0.88 10.05
C VAL A 129 -17.62 0.00 9.41
N VAL A 130 -17.35 0.20 8.14
CA VAL A 130 -16.31 -0.53 7.37
C VAL A 130 -15.30 0.47 6.88
N VAL A 131 -14.04 0.25 7.22
CA VAL A 131 -12.90 1.04 6.72
C VAL A 131 -12.13 0.19 5.75
N THR A 132 -11.90 0.70 4.53
CA THR A 132 -11.16 0.03 3.47
C THR A 132 -9.96 0.89 3.07
N LEU A 133 -8.75 0.33 3.15
CA LEU A 133 -7.52 0.98 2.73
C LEU A 133 -7.55 1.24 1.23
N GLN A 134 -7.00 2.38 0.82
CA GLN A 134 -6.88 2.77 -0.57
C GLN A 134 -5.41 2.86 -0.95
N PRO A 135 -5.05 2.59 -2.21
CA PRO A 135 -3.69 2.79 -2.69
C PRO A 135 -3.22 4.24 -2.53
N GLY A 136 -1.92 4.42 -2.33
CA GLY A 136 -1.30 5.73 -2.20
C GLY A 136 0.20 5.68 -2.45
N PRO A 137 0.89 6.81 -2.48
CA PRO A 137 2.32 6.87 -2.70
C PRO A 137 3.10 6.34 -1.50
N GLY A 138 4.17 5.57 -1.76
CA GLY A 138 5.13 5.14 -0.74
C GLY A 138 4.70 3.97 0.14
N TYR A 139 3.60 3.28 -0.20
CA TYR A 139 3.16 2.06 0.48
C TYR A 139 2.35 1.15 -0.45
N ALA A 140 2.26 -0.12 -0.09
CA ALA A 140 1.36 -1.10 -0.68
C ALA A 140 0.24 -1.47 0.31
N VAL A 141 -0.96 -1.73 -0.20
CA VAL A 141 -2.07 -2.25 0.61
C VAL A 141 -1.94 -3.77 0.69
N GLY A 142 -1.92 -4.29 1.92
CA GLY A 142 -1.87 -5.73 2.20
C GLY A 142 -3.21 -6.30 2.62
N GLU A 143 -3.19 -7.56 3.03
CA GLU A 143 -4.38 -8.26 3.53
C GLU A 143 -4.28 -8.50 5.05
N PRO A 144 -5.33 -8.18 5.82
CA PRO A 144 -6.61 -7.61 5.38
C PRO A 144 -6.51 -6.13 5.01
N SER A 145 -7.12 -5.77 3.87
CA SER A 145 -7.22 -4.40 3.36
C SER A 145 -8.46 -3.66 3.86
N SER A 146 -9.38 -4.36 4.49
CA SER A 146 -10.63 -3.82 5.03
C SER A 146 -10.94 -4.43 6.39
N ALA A 147 -11.56 -3.63 7.26
CA ALA A 147 -12.02 -4.09 8.57
C ALA A 147 -13.40 -3.51 8.89
N GLN A 148 -14.17 -4.27 9.66
CA GLN A 148 -15.54 -3.91 10.07
C GLN A 148 -15.63 -3.82 11.59
N MET A 149 -16.45 -2.90 12.07
CA MET A 149 -16.86 -2.71 13.45
C MET A 149 -18.36 -2.54 13.51
N MET A 150 -19.02 -3.14 14.50
CA MET A 150 -20.45 -2.91 14.78
C MET A 150 -20.59 -1.90 15.91
N ILE A 151 -21.45 -0.89 15.69
CA ILE A 151 -21.93 0.01 16.75
C ILE A 151 -23.18 -0.63 17.33
N LYS A 152 -23.10 -1.09 18.56
CA LYS A 152 -24.20 -1.72 19.29
C LYS A 152 -24.99 -0.69 20.10
N PRO A 153 -26.29 -0.93 20.33
CA PRO A 153 -27.12 -0.06 21.16
C PRO A 153 -26.66 0.06 22.59
#